data_f41ed5ea46f108617905270947d1464b
#
_entry.id   f41ed5ea46f108617905270947d1464b
#
_cell.length_a   1.000
_cell.length_b   1.000
_cell.length_c   1.000
_cell.angle_alpha   90.00
_cell.angle_beta   90.00
_cell.angle_gamma   90.00
#
_symmetry.space_group_name_H-M   'P 1'
#
loop_
_entity.id
_entity.type
_entity.pdbx_description
1 polymer ?
#
loop_
_entity_poly.entity_id
_entity_poly.type
_entity_poly.pdbx_seq_one_letter_code
_entity_poly.pdbx_strand_id
1 'polypeptide(L)'
;LSLQEPILSSTDAAMVVRKDWMESLGLSAPKSLEEFVELVRAFASEDPDGNGIDDTAGYNVNDRIALGKWLILGIAPECNVFGWVETSNGYIPSYITEDFKKVVKAYRTLYEKGGLDPDFYMKKSSDGVNDFAHGRLGALEYKSSPSALLELKTQWEMYSEKPFADSVGVLPIFPFEDGKYYSNSSNSFWSESYFSADVDDIKLERILYLYDFLLSREGLELINYGIEGVDYRKTDNGYQCLIDLDNKSLNKVLQKQYPSLLLFGSLAIWGGTRTEDFKINEINNLRYGEDVMEIVNTDLQWNMANTISVERPYDFLLMPKENTDLFNKEKVIDDFTKIIIGSGDPVKMWEEIIDSYRVRQNKRYKEYRNR
;
A
#
# COMPACT_ATOMS: atom_id res chain seq x y z
N LEU A 1 -2.09 -15.75 19.11
CA LEU A 1 -0.70 -15.24 19.28
C LEU A 1 -0.22 -14.76 17.92
N SER A 2 0.04 -13.47 17.79
CA SER A 2 0.70 -12.94 16.60
C SER A 2 2.19 -13.31 16.68
N LEU A 3 2.69 -13.94 15.62
CA LEU A 3 4.10 -14.35 15.51
C LEU A 3 4.90 -13.42 14.59
N GLN A 4 4.34 -12.24 14.28
CA GLN A 4 4.96 -11.27 13.39
C GLN A 4 5.52 -10.09 14.18
N GLU A 5 6.75 -9.69 13.88
CA GLU A 5 7.29 -8.44 14.42
C GLU A 5 6.58 -7.24 13.81
N PRO A 6 6.35 -6.17 14.59
CA PRO A 6 5.73 -4.95 14.06
C PRO A 6 6.62 -4.34 12.97
N ILE A 7 6.02 -4.04 11.85
CA ILE A 7 6.65 -3.27 10.78
C ILE A 7 6.61 -1.80 11.21
N LEU A 8 7.76 -1.16 11.36
CA LEU A 8 7.87 0.21 11.86
C LEU A 8 7.39 1.28 10.87
N SER A 9 7.25 0.94 9.59
CA SER A 9 6.66 1.81 8.57
C SER A 9 5.89 0.98 7.55
N SER A 10 4.74 1.49 7.11
CA SER A 10 3.93 0.81 6.10
C SER A 10 4.42 1.14 4.71
N THR A 11 4.83 0.12 3.97
CA THR A 11 5.10 0.20 2.53
C THR A 11 3.84 -0.07 1.69
N ASP A 12 2.68 -0.20 2.32
CA ASP A 12 1.41 -0.56 1.67
C ASP A 12 0.64 0.64 1.08
N ALA A 13 1.13 1.85 1.31
CA ALA A 13 0.56 3.07 0.78
C ALA A 13 1.68 3.98 0.28
N ALA A 14 1.98 3.89 -1.00
CA ALA A 14 3.00 4.68 -1.66
C ALA A 14 2.44 5.27 -2.96
N MET A 15 2.91 6.42 -3.36
CA MET A 15 2.63 7.01 -4.66
C MET A 15 3.80 6.75 -5.59
N VAL A 16 3.67 5.74 -6.41
CA VAL A 16 4.65 5.45 -7.47
C VAL A 16 4.41 6.41 -8.63
N VAL A 17 5.48 7.01 -9.15
CA VAL A 17 5.39 8.09 -10.13
C VAL A 17 6.37 7.89 -11.28
N ARG A 18 6.00 8.40 -12.45
CA ARG A 18 6.87 8.58 -13.60
C ARG A 18 7.84 9.76 -13.36
N LYS A 19 9.00 9.43 -12.79
CA LYS A 19 10.07 10.40 -12.51
C LYS A 19 10.58 11.06 -13.79
N ASP A 20 10.72 10.27 -14.86
CA ASP A 20 11.12 10.77 -16.17
C ASP A 20 10.11 11.78 -16.77
N TRP A 21 8.81 11.62 -16.50
CA TRP A 21 7.81 12.60 -16.91
C TRP A 21 7.89 13.89 -16.10
N MET A 22 8.16 13.76 -14.79
CA MET A 22 8.40 14.95 -13.96
C MET A 22 9.60 15.75 -14.50
N GLU A 23 10.67 15.08 -14.85
CA GLU A 23 11.86 15.72 -15.41
C GLU A 23 11.59 16.37 -16.78
N SER A 24 10.88 15.67 -17.67
CA SER A 24 10.56 16.20 -19.00
C SER A 24 9.69 17.46 -18.95
N LEU A 25 8.77 17.55 -17.97
CA LEU A 25 7.91 18.69 -17.76
C LEU A 25 8.48 19.74 -16.78
N GLY A 26 9.68 19.51 -16.21
CA GLY A 26 10.31 20.41 -15.25
C GLY A 26 9.56 20.51 -13.92
N LEU A 27 8.84 19.44 -13.52
CA LEU A 27 8.04 19.39 -12.32
C LEU A 27 8.84 18.83 -11.13
N SER A 28 8.48 19.26 -9.93
CA SER A 28 9.08 18.82 -8.67
C SER A 28 8.07 18.04 -7.82
N ALA A 29 8.55 17.33 -6.79
CA ALA A 29 7.68 16.67 -5.82
C ALA A 29 6.72 17.69 -5.16
N PRO A 30 5.41 17.40 -5.10
CA PRO A 30 4.40 18.32 -4.60
C PRO A 30 4.55 18.55 -3.09
N LYS A 31 4.32 19.78 -2.65
CA LYS A 31 4.35 20.21 -1.25
C LYS A 31 2.96 20.54 -0.70
N SER A 32 1.94 20.38 -1.50
CA SER A 32 0.54 20.57 -1.12
C SER A 32 -0.38 19.74 -2.02
N LEU A 33 -1.65 19.64 -1.62
CA LEU A 33 -2.67 19.03 -2.46
C LEU A 33 -2.81 19.74 -3.82
N GLU A 34 -2.75 21.06 -3.82
CA GLU A 34 -2.86 21.87 -5.04
C GLU A 34 -1.73 21.56 -6.01
N GLU A 35 -0.50 21.47 -5.50
CA GLU A 35 0.67 21.10 -6.32
C GLU A 35 0.57 19.66 -6.82
N PHE A 36 0.03 18.73 -6.02
CA PHE A 36 -0.25 17.37 -6.48
C PHE A 36 -1.32 17.34 -7.59
N VAL A 37 -2.38 18.12 -7.45
CA VAL A 37 -3.42 18.22 -8.49
C VAL A 37 -2.82 18.73 -9.80
N GLU A 38 -1.97 19.76 -9.76
CA GLU A 38 -1.32 20.31 -10.97
C GLU A 38 -0.29 19.32 -11.56
N LEU A 39 0.46 18.59 -10.73
CA LEU A 39 1.38 17.54 -11.18
C LEU A 39 0.63 16.49 -12.03
N VAL A 40 -0.45 15.91 -11.46
CA VAL A 40 -1.18 14.84 -12.15
C VAL A 40 -2.02 15.36 -13.32
N ARG A 41 -2.47 16.62 -13.28
CA ARG A 41 -3.08 17.27 -14.42
C ARG A 41 -2.09 17.42 -15.59
N ALA A 42 -0.85 17.85 -15.28
CA ALA A 42 0.18 18.00 -16.30
C ALA A 42 0.51 16.65 -16.96
N PHE A 43 0.57 15.57 -16.18
CA PHE A 43 0.72 14.22 -16.74
C PHE A 43 -0.39 13.82 -17.70
N ALA A 44 -1.62 14.30 -17.47
CA ALA A 44 -2.76 13.97 -18.32
C ALA A 44 -2.91 14.88 -19.56
N SER A 45 -2.25 16.04 -19.60
CA SER A 45 -2.58 17.05 -20.63
C SER A 45 -1.39 17.73 -21.30
N GLU A 46 -0.15 17.41 -20.90
CA GLU A 46 1.03 18.11 -21.39
C GLU A 46 2.02 17.19 -22.14
N ASP A 47 1.50 16.09 -22.71
CA ASP A 47 2.28 15.12 -23.53
C ASP A 47 3.60 14.72 -22.84
N PRO A 48 3.56 14.13 -21.64
CA PRO A 48 4.77 13.90 -20.84
C PRO A 48 5.73 12.89 -21.43
N ASP A 49 5.26 12.01 -22.30
CA ASP A 49 6.07 11.00 -23.01
C ASP A 49 6.59 11.50 -24.36
N GLY A 50 6.10 12.67 -24.84
CA GLY A 50 6.58 13.32 -26.05
C GLY A 50 6.16 12.64 -27.34
N ASN A 51 5.09 11.83 -27.31
CA ASN A 51 4.63 11.09 -28.48
C ASN A 51 3.70 11.88 -29.40
N GLY A 52 3.23 13.06 -28.98
CA GLY A 52 2.34 13.97 -29.72
C GLY A 52 0.87 13.52 -29.70
N ILE A 53 0.50 12.57 -28.85
CA ILE A 53 -0.86 12.02 -28.72
C ILE A 53 -1.39 12.31 -27.30
N ASP A 54 -2.64 12.68 -27.19
CA ASP A 54 -3.32 12.85 -25.91
C ASP A 54 -3.90 11.50 -25.45
N ASP A 55 -3.03 10.63 -24.91
CA ASP A 55 -3.36 9.26 -24.53
C ASP A 55 -2.85 8.87 -23.13
N THR A 56 -2.45 9.85 -22.33
CA THR A 56 -1.96 9.66 -20.98
C THR A 56 -2.97 10.08 -19.91
N ALA A 57 -2.96 9.42 -18.77
CA ALA A 57 -3.73 9.76 -17.58
C ALA A 57 -2.79 10.20 -16.44
N GLY A 58 -3.28 11.07 -15.56
CA GLY A 58 -2.47 11.63 -14.49
C GLY A 58 -2.27 10.69 -13.33
N TYR A 59 -3.35 10.34 -12.66
CA TYR A 59 -3.34 9.57 -11.42
C TYR A 59 -4.43 8.50 -11.41
N ASN A 60 -4.11 7.33 -10.88
CA ASN A 60 -5.08 6.28 -10.61
C ASN A 60 -4.92 5.70 -9.19
N VAL A 61 -6.04 5.44 -8.55
CA VAL A 61 -6.12 4.65 -7.32
C VAL A 61 -6.09 3.18 -7.67
N ASN A 62 -5.23 2.44 -7.02
CA ASN A 62 -4.90 1.04 -7.40
C ASN A 62 -6.01 0.04 -7.14
N ASP A 63 -7.14 0.27 -6.85
CA ASP A 63 -8.26 -0.66 -6.74
C ASP A 63 -9.49 0.16 -6.46
N ARG A 64 -10.41 0.07 -7.38
CA ARG A 64 -11.73 0.68 -7.30
C ARG A 64 -11.96 1.68 -6.19
N ILE A 65 -11.05 2.03 -5.34
CA ILE A 65 -11.29 2.81 -4.16
C ILE A 65 -10.87 2.09 -2.88
N ALA A 66 -9.69 1.61 -2.85
CA ALA A 66 -8.98 1.71 -1.59
C ALA A 66 -8.72 3.20 -1.27
N LEU A 67 -9.49 4.11 -1.92
CA LEU A 67 -9.52 5.56 -1.76
C LEU A 67 -8.24 6.06 -1.12
N GLY A 68 -7.19 6.12 -1.93
CA GLY A 68 -5.99 6.83 -1.65
C GLY A 68 -5.48 6.83 -0.23
N LYS A 69 -5.03 5.70 0.27
CA LYS A 69 -4.40 5.66 1.58
C LYS A 69 -3.26 6.67 1.69
N TRP A 70 -2.52 6.86 0.59
CA TRP A 70 -1.45 7.84 0.53
C TRP A 70 -1.99 9.27 0.52
N LEU A 71 -2.94 9.57 -0.37
CA LEU A 71 -3.49 10.92 -0.52
C LEU A 71 -4.19 11.39 0.78
N ILE A 72 -4.91 10.49 1.45
CA ILE A 72 -5.60 10.80 2.72
C ILE A 72 -4.60 11.23 3.80
N LEU A 73 -3.39 10.69 3.84
CA LEU A 73 -2.38 11.08 4.83
C LEU A 73 -1.99 12.55 4.78
N GLY A 74 -2.00 13.15 3.59
CA GLY A 74 -1.75 14.59 3.42
C GLY A 74 -2.96 15.49 3.66
N ILE A 75 -4.19 14.92 3.70
CA ILE A 75 -5.43 15.70 3.76
C ILE A 75 -6.15 15.55 5.09
N ALA A 76 -6.23 14.33 5.61
CA ALA A 76 -6.96 13.95 6.81
C ALA A 76 -6.33 12.70 7.44
N PRO A 77 -5.13 12.81 8.02
CA PRO A 77 -4.31 11.66 8.44
C PRO A 77 -5.00 10.74 9.45
N GLU A 78 -5.91 11.25 10.27
CA GLU A 78 -6.71 10.45 11.20
C GLU A 78 -7.79 9.61 10.49
N CYS A 79 -8.11 9.93 9.23
CA CYS A 79 -9.10 9.19 8.46
C CYS A 79 -8.48 7.94 7.82
N ASN A 80 -9.29 6.91 7.76
CA ASN A 80 -9.06 5.73 6.90
C ASN A 80 -10.43 5.36 6.35
N VAL A 81 -10.61 5.26 5.04
CA VAL A 81 -11.94 5.12 4.40
C VAL A 81 -12.81 4.07 5.07
N PHE A 82 -12.22 2.98 5.51
CA PHE A 82 -12.92 1.89 6.19
C PHE A 82 -12.51 1.71 7.66
N GLY A 83 -11.81 2.70 8.20
CA GLY A 83 -11.39 2.74 9.58
C GLY A 83 -12.37 3.49 10.48
N TRP A 84 -11.99 3.58 11.74
CA TRP A 84 -12.77 4.20 12.79
C TRP A 84 -11.94 5.30 13.43
N VAL A 85 -12.65 6.36 13.82
CA VAL A 85 -12.07 7.48 14.54
C VAL A 85 -12.65 7.50 15.95
N GLU A 86 -11.78 7.66 16.95
CA GLU A 86 -12.19 7.81 18.33
C GLU A 86 -12.77 9.21 18.57
N THR A 87 -13.89 9.26 19.27
CA THR A 87 -14.55 10.49 19.69
C THR A 87 -14.87 10.43 21.17
N SER A 88 -15.24 11.56 21.79
CA SER A 88 -15.72 11.59 23.17
C SER A 88 -16.92 10.68 23.46
N ASN A 89 -17.65 10.26 22.42
CA ASN A 89 -18.84 9.42 22.49
C ASN A 89 -18.62 7.99 21.98
N GLY A 90 -17.36 7.58 21.82
CA GLY A 90 -16.98 6.28 21.26
C GLY A 90 -16.46 6.37 19.82
N TYR A 91 -16.43 5.25 19.13
CA TYR A 91 -15.89 5.15 17.79
C TYR A 91 -16.95 5.39 16.72
N ILE A 92 -16.59 6.17 15.69
CA ILE A 92 -17.42 6.40 14.51
C ILE A 92 -16.62 6.05 13.25
N PRO A 93 -17.28 5.61 12.17
CA PRO A 93 -16.60 5.42 10.89
C PRO A 93 -15.96 6.71 10.41
N SER A 94 -14.71 6.65 9.94
CA SER A 94 -13.98 7.86 9.53
C SER A 94 -14.65 8.60 8.38
N TYR A 95 -15.33 7.91 7.47
CA TYR A 95 -16.02 8.52 6.33
C TYR A 95 -17.24 9.36 6.70
N ILE A 96 -17.73 9.31 7.96
CA ILE A 96 -18.80 10.21 8.43
C ILE A 96 -18.26 11.42 9.21
N THR A 97 -16.96 11.59 9.30
CA THR A 97 -16.32 12.73 9.99
C THR A 97 -16.31 13.99 9.14
N GLU A 98 -16.14 15.14 9.77
CA GLU A 98 -15.97 16.42 9.07
C GLU A 98 -14.69 16.42 8.22
N ASP A 99 -13.60 15.82 8.72
CA ASP A 99 -12.32 15.76 7.98
C ASP A 99 -12.42 14.95 6.70
N PHE A 100 -13.28 13.93 6.66
CA PHE A 100 -13.48 13.16 5.43
C PHE A 100 -14.12 14.00 4.29
N LYS A 101 -14.82 15.07 4.61
CA LYS A 101 -15.33 16.01 3.59
C LYS A 101 -14.20 16.67 2.80
N LYS A 102 -13.03 16.88 3.41
CA LYS A 102 -11.83 17.37 2.72
C LYS A 102 -11.37 16.36 1.66
N VAL A 103 -11.41 15.07 1.99
CA VAL A 103 -11.08 13.97 1.07
C VAL A 103 -12.05 13.93 -0.11
N VAL A 104 -13.36 14.03 0.17
CA VAL A 104 -14.41 14.11 -0.86
C VAL A 104 -14.16 15.26 -1.83
N LYS A 105 -13.86 16.45 -1.31
CA LYS A 105 -13.55 17.64 -2.11
C LYS A 105 -12.27 17.46 -2.94
N ALA A 106 -11.23 16.85 -2.37
CA ALA A 106 -9.97 16.62 -3.05
C ALA A 106 -10.14 15.71 -4.27
N TYR A 107 -10.81 14.57 -4.11
CA TYR A 107 -11.06 13.67 -5.24
C TYR A 107 -11.94 14.27 -6.32
N ARG A 108 -12.95 15.05 -5.93
CA ARG A 108 -13.75 15.82 -6.89
C ARG A 108 -12.87 16.81 -7.68
N THR A 109 -12.00 17.55 -6.98
CA THR A 109 -11.08 18.50 -7.62
C THR A 109 -10.13 17.80 -8.58
N LEU A 110 -9.55 16.66 -8.20
CA LEU A 110 -8.68 15.84 -9.05
C LEU A 110 -9.41 15.41 -10.34
N TYR A 111 -10.66 14.97 -10.21
CA TYR A 111 -11.48 14.56 -11.35
C TYR A 111 -11.84 15.75 -12.27
N GLU A 112 -12.34 16.84 -11.71
CA GLU A 112 -12.75 18.04 -12.46
C GLU A 112 -11.57 18.73 -13.17
N LYS A 113 -10.39 18.63 -12.61
CA LYS A 113 -9.14 19.14 -13.20
C LYS A 113 -8.51 18.19 -14.22
N GLY A 114 -9.09 17.01 -14.42
CA GLY A 114 -8.56 16.00 -15.36
C GLY A 114 -7.31 15.28 -14.86
N GLY A 115 -6.92 15.46 -13.58
CA GLY A 115 -5.77 14.78 -13.00
C GLY A 115 -6.06 13.32 -12.58
N LEU A 116 -7.29 13.00 -12.21
CA LEU A 116 -7.73 11.64 -11.93
C LEU A 116 -8.13 10.94 -13.23
N ASP A 117 -7.66 9.71 -13.41
CA ASP A 117 -8.07 8.86 -14.54
C ASP A 117 -9.61 8.83 -14.66
N PRO A 118 -10.19 9.21 -15.80
CA PRO A 118 -11.64 9.31 -15.96
C PRO A 118 -12.36 7.98 -15.74
N ASP A 119 -11.70 6.86 -15.97
CA ASP A 119 -12.23 5.50 -15.85
C ASP A 119 -11.83 4.81 -14.55
N PHE A 120 -11.29 5.56 -13.57
CA PHE A 120 -10.77 5.02 -12.30
C PHE A 120 -11.73 4.04 -11.61
N TYR A 121 -13.02 4.27 -11.70
CA TYR A 121 -14.07 3.49 -11.03
C TYR A 121 -14.39 2.14 -11.71
N MET A 122 -13.93 1.92 -12.94
CA MET A 122 -14.07 0.66 -13.67
C MET A 122 -12.80 -0.19 -13.61
N LYS A 123 -11.67 0.40 -13.29
CA LYS A 123 -10.36 -0.27 -13.29
C LYS A 123 -10.16 -1.13 -12.05
N LYS A 124 -9.50 -2.26 -12.25
CA LYS A 124 -8.99 -3.14 -11.19
C LYS A 124 -7.54 -2.80 -10.88
N SER A 125 -7.02 -3.31 -9.79
CA SER A 125 -5.64 -3.09 -9.37
C SER A 125 -4.61 -3.47 -10.46
N SER A 126 -4.83 -4.57 -11.19
CA SER A 126 -3.98 -4.97 -12.32
C SER A 126 -4.00 -3.97 -13.48
N ASP A 127 -5.10 -3.26 -13.69
CA ASP A 127 -5.24 -2.34 -14.82
C ASP A 127 -4.39 -1.09 -14.60
N GLY A 128 -4.37 -0.55 -13.37
CA GLY A 128 -3.49 0.56 -13.01
C GLY A 128 -2.01 0.23 -13.16
N VAL A 129 -1.59 -0.96 -12.73
CA VAL A 129 -0.20 -1.45 -12.90
C VAL A 129 0.14 -1.58 -14.38
N ASN A 130 -0.76 -2.16 -15.18
CA ASN A 130 -0.57 -2.30 -16.61
C ASN A 130 -0.51 -0.94 -17.33
N ASP A 131 -1.40 0.00 -16.99
CA ASP A 131 -1.39 1.33 -17.60
C ASP A 131 -0.11 2.10 -17.27
N PHE A 132 0.37 1.99 -16.04
CA PHE A 132 1.64 2.59 -15.62
C PHE A 132 2.81 1.99 -16.40
N ALA A 133 2.89 0.66 -16.47
CA ALA A 133 3.96 -0.05 -17.18
C ALA A 133 3.94 0.22 -18.70
N HIS A 134 2.77 0.42 -19.29
CA HIS A 134 2.62 0.77 -20.71
C HIS A 134 2.88 2.25 -21.02
N GLY A 135 3.18 3.08 -20.01
CA GLY A 135 3.38 4.51 -20.23
C GLY A 135 2.10 5.30 -20.48
N ARG A 136 0.96 4.82 -19.99
CA ARG A 136 -0.35 5.51 -20.08
C ARG A 136 -0.79 6.18 -18.78
N LEU A 137 -0.02 6.03 -17.71
CA LEU A 137 -0.36 6.57 -16.39
C LEU A 137 0.88 7.19 -15.74
N GLY A 138 0.75 8.42 -15.23
CA GLY A 138 1.85 9.16 -14.62
C GLY A 138 2.07 8.87 -13.14
N ALA A 139 1.00 8.65 -12.38
CA ALA A 139 1.05 8.37 -10.95
C ALA A 139 0.08 7.25 -10.57
N LEU A 140 0.56 6.31 -9.77
CA LEU A 140 -0.19 5.15 -9.31
C LEU A 140 -0.05 5.02 -7.80
N GLU A 141 -1.17 5.01 -7.08
CA GLU A 141 -1.12 4.60 -5.69
C GLU A 141 -0.90 3.09 -5.60
N TYR A 142 0.22 2.71 -5.02
CA TYR A 142 0.70 1.34 -5.01
C TYR A 142 1.41 1.01 -3.69
N LYS A 143 2.32 0.06 -3.74
CA LYS A 143 3.16 -0.36 -2.63
C LYS A 143 4.63 -0.10 -2.98
N SER A 144 5.40 0.36 -2.01
CA SER A 144 6.85 0.50 -2.12
C SER A 144 7.62 -0.71 -1.56
N SER A 145 6.95 -1.83 -1.29
CA SER A 145 7.63 -3.05 -0.87
C SER A 145 8.47 -3.65 -2.00
N PRO A 146 9.60 -4.31 -1.68
CA PRO A 146 10.49 -4.86 -2.70
C PRO A 146 9.79 -5.80 -3.69
N SER A 147 8.89 -6.65 -3.20
CA SER A 147 8.13 -7.59 -4.05
C SER A 147 7.16 -6.88 -4.99
N ALA A 148 6.49 -5.82 -4.54
CA ALA A 148 5.56 -5.06 -5.35
C ALA A 148 6.28 -4.25 -6.43
N LEU A 149 7.39 -3.60 -6.09
CA LEU A 149 8.18 -2.87 -7.08
C LEU A 149 8.88 -3.81 -8.08
N LEU A 150 9.29 -5.01 -7.66
CA LEU A 150 9.79 -6.03 -8.57
C LEU A 150 8.71 -6.53 -9.55
N GLU A 151 7.47 -6.67 -9.08
CA GLU A 151 6.33 -7.00 -9.94
C GLU A 151 6.08 -5.89 -10.96
N LEU A 152 6.04 -4.64 -10.53
CA LEU A 152 5.90 -3.49 -11.41
C LEU A 152 7.05 -3.38 -12.43
N LYS A 153 8.29 -3.55 -11.98
CA LYS A 153 9.47 -3.60 -12.85
C LYS A 153 9.34 -4.72 -13.90
N THR A 154 8.90 -5.90 -13.49
CA THR A 154 8.72 -7.03 -14.42
C THR A 154 7.71 -6.70 -15.51
N GLN A 155 6.64 -5.98 -15.20
CA GLN A 155 5.69 -5.48 -16.19
C GLN A 155 6.29 -4.36 -17.03
N TRP A 156 7.00 -3.42 -16.42
CA TRP A 156 7.69 -2.32 -17.12
C TRP A 156 8.64 -2.82 -18.21
N GLU A 157 9.47 -3.78 -17.90
CA GLU A 157 10.46 -4.33 -18.83
C GLU A 157 9.85 -5.07 -20.05
N MET A 158 8.55 -5.39 -20.01
CA MET A 158 7.85 -5.95 -21.17
C MET A 158 7.48 -4.88 -22.20
N TYR A 159 7.37 -3.62 -21.80
CA TYR A 159 6.80 -2.55 -22.63
C TYR A 159 7.71 -1.33 -22.78
N SER A 160 8.74 -1.21 -21.97
CA SER A 160 9.66 -0.08 -21.99
C SER A 160 11.12 -0.54 -22.08
N GLU A 161 11.88 0.10 -22.94
CA GLU A 161 13.34 -0.05 -23.02
C GLU A 161 14.09 0.90 -22.06
N LYS A 162 13.36 1.84 -21.41
CA LYS A 162 13.94 2.76 -20.44
C LYS A 162 14.28 2.02 -19.14
N PRO A 163 15.43 2.28 -18.52
CA PRO A 163 15.76 1.71 -17.21
C PRO A 163 14.71 2.05 -16.17
N PHE A 164 14.29 1.07 -15.37
CA PHE A 164 13.23 1.22 -14.39
C PHE A 164 13.57 2.29 -13.35
N ALA A 165 14.77 2.24 -12.76
CA ALA A 165 15.19 3.19 -11.72
C ALA A 165 15.37 4.63 -12.23
N ASP A 166 15.62 4.82 -13.53
CA ASP A 166 15.72 6.16 -14.10
C ASP A 166 14.35 6.77 -14.36
N SER A 167 13.34 5.93 -14.58
CA SER A 167 12.00 6.34 -14.99
C SER A 167 10.98 6.35 -13.87
N VAL A 168 11.16 5.52 -12.84
CA VAL A 168 10.19 5.28 -11.77
C VAL A 168 10.75 5.72 -10.43
N GLY A 169 9.91 6.35 -9.62
CA GLY A 169 10.22 6.74 -8.25
C GLY A 169 9.00 6.63 -7.34
N VAL A 170 9.20 6.94 -6.06
CA VAL A 170 8.13 7.08 -5.07
C VAL A 170 8.08 8.52 -4.62
N LEU A 171 6.91 9.15 -4.68
CA LEU A 171 6.72 10.51 -4.18
C LEU A 171 6.63 10.50 -2.65
N PRO A 172 7.37 11.37 -1.97
CA PRO A 172 7.11 11.66 -0.57
C PRO A 172 5.70 12.26 -0.43
N ILE A 173 5.00 11.93 0.65
CA ILE A 173 3.73 12.58 0.96
C ILE A 173 3.96 14.07 1.20
N PHE A 174 3.04 14.91 0.80
CA PHE A 174 3.06 16.33 1.17
C PHE A 174 2.59 16.54 2.62
N PRO A 175 2.99 17.65 3.28
CA PRO A 175 2.65 17.88 4.68
C PRO A 175 1.14 18.16 4.85
N PHE A 176 0.60 17.71 5.96
CA PHE A 176 -0.74 18.09 6.41
C PHE A 176 -0.79 19.58 6.83
N GLU A 177 -1.99 20.12 7.10
CA GLU A 177 -2.21 21.53 7.46
C GLU A 177 -1.37 22.01 8.66
N ASP A 178 -0.93 21.11 9.54
CA ASP A 178 -0.06 21.40 10.69
C ASP A 178 1.44 21.42 10.35
N GLY A 179 1.79 21.25 9.10
CA GLY A 179 3.16 21.22 8.59
C GLY A 179 3.90 19.91 8.82
N LYS A 180 3.24 18.86 9.31
CA LYS A 180 3.83 17.55 9.56
C LYS A 180 3.48 16.56 8.47
N TYR A 181 4.32 15.56 8.31
CA TYR A 181 4.12 14.44 7.40
C TYR A 181 3.62 13.23 8.19
N TYR A 182 2.64 12.52 7.64
CA TYR A 182 2.05 11.37 8.28
C TYR A 182 2.23 10.11 7.45
N SER A 183 2.39 8.97 8.13
CA SER A 183 2.41 7.65 7.52
C SER A 183 1.41 6.73 8.22
N ASN A 184 0.94 5.69 7.52
CA ASN A 184 0.16 4.66 8.18
C ASN A 184 1.07 3.84 9.10
N SER A 185 0.62 3.59 10.33
CA SER A 185 1.19 2.50 11.11
C SER A 185 0.83 1.19 10.41
N SER A 186 1.76 0.28 10.32
CA SER A 186 1.40 -1.09 10.01
C SER A 186 0.68 -1.69 11.21
N ASN A 187 -0.32 -2.51 10.95
CA ASN A 187 -0.87 -3.37 11.99
C ASN A 187 0.24 -4.25 12.56
N SER A 188 0.17 -4.52 13.84
CA SER A 188 1.11 -5.42 14.51
C SER A 188 1.07 -6.85 13.96
N PHE A 189 0.06 -7.20 13.17
CA PHE A 189 -0.08 -8.48 12.48
C PHE A 189 -0.99 -8.36 11.26
N TRP A 190 -0.74 -9.20 10.27
CA TRP A 190 -1.61 -9.34 9.09
C TRP A 190 -2.53 -10.56 9.19
N SER A 191 -2.00 -11.66 9.73
CA SER A 191 -2.70 -12.92 9.85
C SER A 191 -2.30 -13.64 11.14
N GLU A 192 -3.14 -14.59 11.53
CA GLU A 192 -2.92 -15.43 12.71
C GLU A 192 -2.99 -16.89 12.30
N SER A 193 -2.19 -17.73 12.97
CA SER A 193 -2.26 -19.18 12.84
C SER A 193 -3.07 -19.77 13.97
N TYR A 194 -4.04 -20.58 13.64
CA TYR A 194 -4.89 -21.28 14.60
C TYR A 194 -4.62 -22.78 14.58
N PHE A 195 -4.59 -23.38 15.75
CA PHE A 195 -4.46 -24.82 15.93
C PHE A 195 -5.81 -25.40 16.35
N SER A 196 -6.14 -26.62 15.87
CA SER A 196 -7.35 -27.32 16.34
C SER A 196 -7.31 -27.51 17.84
N ALA A 197 -8.44 -27.32 18.52
CA ALA A 197 -8.57 -27.64 19.94
C ALA A 197 -8.38 -29.14 20.24
N ASP A 198 -8.53 -29.99 19.24
CA ASP A 198 -8.38 -31.46 19.34
C ASP A 198 -6.95 -31.93 19.03
N VAL A 199 -6.01 -31.03 18.78
CA VAL A 199 -4.61 -31.41 18.57
C VAL A 199 -4.06 -31.96 19.89
N ASP A 200 -3.39 -33.12 19.84
CA ASP A 200 -2.75 -33.69 21.02
C ASP A 200 -1.50 -32.89 21.41
N ASP A 201 -1.13 -32.91 22.70
CA ASP A 201 -0.06 -32.09 23.24
C ASP A 201 1.31 -32.38 22.57
N ILE A 202 1.57 -33.62 22.18
CA ILE A 202 2.84 -34.01 21.54
C ILE A 202 2.95 -33.39 20.15
N LYS A 203 1.82 -33.36 19.38
CA LYS A 203 1.80 -32.69 18.08
C LYS A 203 1.88 -31.19 18.23
N LEU A 204 1.14 -30.61 19.17
CA LEU A 204 1.19 -29.19 19.43
C LEU A 204 2.60 -28.73 19.78
N GLU A 205 3.28 -29.44 20.68
CA GLU A 205 4.67 -29.16 21.04
C GLU A 205 5.60 -29.18 19.82
N ARG A 206 5.48 -30.19 18.94
CA ARG A 206 6.27 -30.25 17.70
C ARG A 206 5.97 -29.13 16.73
N ILE A 207 4.71 -28.73 16.61
CA ILE A 207 4.33 -27.59 15.79
C ILE A 207 4.95 -26.31 16.36
N LEU A 208 4.88 -26.10 17.67
CA LEU A 208 5.48 -24.93 18.31
C LEU A 208 7.01 -24.90 18.15
N TYR A 209 7.71 -26.05 18.24
CA TYR A 209 9.14 -26.12 17.92
C TYR A 209 9.43 -25.76 16.46
N LEU A 210 8.58 -26.14 15.51
CA LEU A 210 8.73 -25.73 14.12
C LEU A 210 8.59 -24.21 13.98
N TYR A 211 7.60 -23.60 14.64
CA TYR A 211 7.43 -22.13 14.61
C TYR A 211 8.61 -21.42 15.26
N ASP A 212 9.10 -21.92 16.40
CA ASP A 212 10.26 -21.38 17.09
C ASP A 212 11.51 -21.41 16.18
N PHE A 213 11.71 -22.52 15.48
CA PHE A 213 12.78 -22.63 14.48
C PHE A 213 12.58 -21.64 13.32
N LEU A 214 11.38 -21.57 12.74
CA LEU A 214 11.10 -20.67 11.60
C LEU A 214 11.26 -19.19 11.95
N LEU A 215 11.05 -18.82 13.22
CA LEU A 215 11.26 -17.47 13.74
C LEU A 215 12.69 -17.20 14.19
N SER A 216 13.52 -18.23 14.30
CA SER A 216 14.93 -18.07 14.61
C SER A 216 15.69 -17.44 13.45
N ARG A 217 16.86 -16.87 13.72
CA ARG A 217 17.72 -16.32 12.67
C ARG A 217 18.07 -17.38 11.61
N GLU A 218 18.37 -18.60 12.04
CA GLU A 218 18.68 -19.72 11.16
C GLU A 218 17.50 -20.06 10.23
N GLY A 219 16.28 -20.16 10.79
CA GLY A 219 15.07 -20.41 10.02
C GLY A 219 14.77 -19.28 9.03
N LEU A 220 14.97 -18.02 9.42
CA LEU A 220 14.82 -16.87 8.56
C LEU A 220 15.81 -16.86 7.40
N GLU A 221 17.08 -17.13 7.69
CA GLU A 221 18.12 -17.22 6.67
C GLU A 221 17.84 -18.36 5.69
N LEU A 222 17.43 -19.53 6.19
CA LEU A 222 17.03 -20.66 5.35
C LEU A 222 15.89 -20.31 4.40
N ILE A 223 14.83 -19.66 4.90
CA ILE A 223 13.66 -19.29 4.08
C ILE A 223 14.02 -18.25 3.02
N ASN A 224 14.83 -17.25 3.38
CA ASN A 224 15.10 -16.12 2.51
C ASN A 224 16.30 -16.32 1.59
N TYR A 225 17.29 -17.12 2.02
CA TYR A 225 18.57 -17.20 1.32
C TYR A 225 18.95 -18.63 0.90
N GLY A 226 18.22 -19.64 1.39
CA GLY A 226 18.52 -21.05 1.12
C GLY A 226 19.48 -21.63 2.15
N ILE A 227 20.33 -22.56 1.71
CA ILE A 227 21.22 -23.34 2.58
C ILE A 227 22.61 -22.70 2.60
N GLU A 228 23.09 -22.37 3.81
CA GLU A 228 24.43 -21.83 4.01
C GLU A 228 25.52 -22.80 3.50
N GLY A 229 26.49 -22.27 2.75
CA GLY A 229 27.55 -23.05 2.12
C GLY A 229 27.16 -23.71 0.80
N VAL A 230 25.85 -23.71 0.43
CA VAL A 230 25.33 -24.23 -0.84
C VAL A 230 24.78 -23.08 -1.68
N ASP A 231 23.84 -22.33 -1.14
CA ASP A 231 23.15 -21.27 -1.88
C ASP A 231 23.71 -19.90 -1.54
N TYR A 232 24.20 -19.72 -0.32
CA TYR A 232 24.85 -18.50 0.12
C TYR A 232 25.97 -18.76 1.12
N ARG A 233 26.76 -17.76 1.41
CA ARG A 233 27.70 -17.72 2.54
C ARG A 233 27.64 -16.40 3.27
N LYS A 234 27.94 -16.41 4.58
CA LYS A 234 28.10 -15.20 5.38
C LYS A 234 29.45 -14.56 5.13
N THR A 235 29.49 -13.24 5.12
CA THR A 235 30.68 -12.40 5.00
C THR A 235 30.65 -11.32 6.06
N ASP A 236 31.76 -10.61 6.25
CA ASP A 236 31.82 -9.48 7.19
C ASP A 236 30.87 -8.33 6.80
N ASN A 237 30.49 -8.24 5.52
CA ASN A 237 29.61 -7.20 4.98
C ASN A 237 28.17 -7.70 4.71
N GLY A 238 27.81 -8.89 5.18
CA GLY A 238 26.48 -9.46 4.97
C GLY A 238 26.50 -10.85 4.34
N TYR A 239 25.69 -11.04 3.30
CA TYR A 239 25.52 -12.36 2.66
C TYR A 239 25.96 -12.31 1.21
N GLN A 240 26.68 -13.32 0.77
CA GLN A 240 27.08 -13.51 -0.62
C GLN A 240 26.33 -14.69 -1.21
N CYS A 241 25.66 -14.49 -2.36
CA CYS A 241 25.01 -15.55 -3.12
C CYS A 241 26.07 -16.44 -3.80
N LEU A 242 25.83 -17.76 -3.75
CA LEU A 242 26.67 -18.77 -4.41
C LEU A 242 25.98 -19.40 -5.62
N ILE A 243 24.68 -19.12 -5.83
CA ILE A 243 23.87 -19.66 -6.92
C ILE A 243 24.09 -18.82 -8.17
N ASP A 244 24.22 -19.48 -9.32
CA ASP A 244 24.10 -18.81 -10.62
C ASP A 244 22.62 -18.46 -10.85
N LEU A 245 22.31 -17.18 -10.90
CA LEU A 245 20.95 -16.69 -11.02
C LEU A 245 20.42 -16.70 -12.47
N ASP A 246 21.29 -16.86 -13.47
CA ASP A 246 20.89 -16.88 -14.88
C ASP A 246 19.92 -15.72 -15.22
N ASN A 247 20.28 -14.50 -14.80
CA ASN A 247 19.47 -13.26 -14.91
C ASN A 247 18.08 -13.33 -14.24
N LYS A 248 17.87 -14.23 -13.29
CA LYS A 248 16.64 -14.32 -12.51
C LYS A 248 16.88 -13.79 -11.10
N SER A 249 15.83 -13.35 -10.42
CA SER A 249 15.94 -13.01 -9.00
C SER A 249 16.18 -14.26 -8.15
N LEU A 250 16.95 -14.11 -7.07
CA LEU A 250 17.23 -15.19 -6.12
C LEU A 250 15.93 -15.88 -5.67
N ASN A 251 14.89 -15.09 -5.41
CA ASN A 251 13.59 -15.61 -4.98
C ASN A 251 13.00 -16.61 -6.01
N LYS A 252 13.05 -16.31 -7.29
CA LYS A 252 12.56 -17.22 -8.36
C LYS A 252 13.38 -18.51 -8.42
N VAL A 253 14.69 -18.41 -8.23
CA VAL A 253 15.58 -19.59 -8.24
C VAL A 253 15.32 -20.46 -7.02
N LEU A 254 15.27 -19.89 -5.82
CA LEU A 254 14.99 -20.63 -4.58
C LEU A 254 13.61 -21.29 -4.58
N GLN A 255 12.56 -20.60 -5.05
CA GLN A 255 11.23 -21.19 -5.16
C GLN A 255 11.18 -22.39 -6.10
N LYS A 256 11.97 -22.39 -7.17
CA LYS A 256 12.07 -23.52 -8.07
C LYS A 256 12.87 -24.67 -7.45
N GLN A 257 13.94 -24.35 -6.77
CA GLN A 257 14.86 -25.34 -6.15
C GLN A 257 14.26 -25.95 -4.89
N TYR A 258 13.59 -25.12 -4.06
CA TYR A 258 13.00 -25.48 -2.77
C TYR A 258 11.55 -25.03 -2.67
N PRO A 259 10.59 -25.68 -3.36
CA PRO A 259 9.18 -25.23 -3.34
C PRO A 259 8.56 -25.11 -1.95
N SER A 260 9.01 -25.92 -0.99
CA SER A 260 8.52 -25.89 0.39
C SER A 260 8.90 -24.64 1.16
N LEU A 261 9.98 -23.93 0.79
CA LEU A 261 10.37 -22.69 1.47
C LEU A 261 9.31 -21.61 1.37
N LEU A 262 8.56 -21.57 0.25
CA LEU A 262 7.46 -20.63 0.08
C LEU A 262 6.35 -20.86 1.12
N LEU A 263 6.02 -22.11 1.39
CA LEU A 263 5.01 -22.46 2.40
C LEU A 263 5.49 -22.11 3.82
N PHE A 264 6.72 -22.42 4.16
CA PHE A 264 7.29 -22.10 5.48
C PHE A 264 7.37 -20.58 5.70
N GLY A 265 7.75 -19.81 4.69
CA GLY A 265 7.75 -18.36 4.75
C GLY A 265 6.34 -17.76 4.97
N SER A 266 5.29 -18.45 4.49
CA SER A 266 3.91 -18.02 4.71
C SER A 266 3.36 -18.36 6.10
N LEU A 267 3.94 -19.36 6.78
CA LEU A 267 3.49 -19.79 8.10
C LEU A 267 3.97 -18.88 9.24
N ALA A 268 5.20 -18.41 9.18
CA ALA A 268 5.84 -17.72 10.30
C ALA A 268 6.19 -16.26 10.01
N ILE A 269 6.40 -15.90 8.74
CA ILE A 269 6.83 -14.56 8.34
C ILE A 269 6.12 -14.19 7.06
N TRP A 270 5.46 -13.07 7.08
CA TRP A 270 4.88 -12.52 5.88
C TRP A 270 5.90 -11.67 5.13
N GLY A 271 6.40 -12.25 4.03
CA GLY A 271 7.04 -11.48 2.96
C GLY A 271 8.41 -10.89 3.22
N GLY A 272 9.18 -11.31 4.21
CA GLY A 272 10.55 -10.82 4.39
C GLY A 272 10.63 -9.30 4.64
N THR A 273 9.68 -8.76 5.36
CA THR A 273 9.53 -7.32 5.58
C THR A 273 10.18 -6.82 6.87
N ARG A 274 11.19 -7.49 7.37
CA ARG A 274 11.97 -6.92 8.46
C ARG A 274 12.71 -5.69 7.96
N THR A 275 12.66 -4.61 8.72
CA THR A 275 13.43 -3.39 8.48
C THR A 275 14.93 -3.69 8.33
N GLU A 276 15.41 -4.75 8.97
CA GLU A 276 16.79 -5.23 8.86
C GLU A 276 17.10 -5.87 7.49
N ASP A 277 16.10 -6.47 6.84
CA ASP A 277 16.25 -7.06 5.50
C ASP A 277 16.31 -5.99 4.40
N PHE A 278 15.82 -4.80 4.69
CA PHE A 278 15.94 -3.64 3.79
C PHE A 278 17.27 -2.91 3.93
N LYS A 279 18.00 -3.13 5.02
CA LYS A 279 19.37 -2.66 5.10
C LYS A 279 20.17 -3.40 4.04
N ILE A 280 20.65 -2.62 3.10
CA ILE A 280 21.48 -2.98 1.96
C ILE A 280 22.32 -4.20 2.31
N ASN A 281 21.88 -5.35 1.89
CA ASN A 281 22.73 -6.50 1.80
C ASN A 281 22.74 -6.98 0.35
N GLU A 282 23.85 -7.52 -0.05
CA GLU A 282 24.08 -8.03 -1.39
C GLU A 282 22.98 -8.99 -1.85
N ILE A 283 22.46 -9.80 -0.93
CA ILE A 283 21.42 -10.80 -1.21
C ILE A 283 20.05 -10.17 -1.50
N ASN A 284 19.66 -9.08 -0.82
CA ASN A 284 18.42 -8.39 -1.14
C ASN A 284 18.50 -7.72 -2.52
N ASN A 285 19.64 -7.16 -2.87
CA ASN A 285 19.88 -6.65 -4.20
C ASN A 285 19.76 -7.75 -5.27
N LEU A 286 20.26 -8.95 -4.98
CA LEU A 286 20.12 -10.10 -5.87
C LEU A 286 18.69 -10.67 -5.92
N ARG A 287 17.94 -10.59 -4.80
CA ARG A 287 16.55 -11.07 -4.74
C ARG A 287 15.58 -10.18 -5.52
N TYR A 288 15.77 -8.90 -5.48
CA TYR A 288 14.81 -7.91 -6.00
C TYR A 288 15.37 -7.02 -7.11
N GLY A 289 16.69 -6.95 -7.25
CA GLY A 289 17.41 -6.02 -8.11
C GLY A 289 17.89 -4.80 -7.36
N GLU A 290 19.10 -4.32 -7.69
CA GLU A 290 19.71 -3.13 -7.06
C GLU A 290 18.83 -1.89 -7.25
N ASP A 291 18.30 -1.72 -8.45
CA ASP A 291 17.43 -0.61 -8.83
C ASP A 291 16.10 -0.60 -8.05
N VAL A 292 15.49 -1.75 -7.84
CA VAL A 292 14.30 -1.87 -6.98
C VAL A 292 14.66 -1.52 -5.54
N MET A 293 15.76 -2.06 -5.03
CA MET A 293 16.17 -1.82 -3.65
C MET A 293 16.60 -0.38 -3.40
N GLU A 294 17.16 0.31 -4.38
CA GLU A 294 17.44 1.75 -4.30
C GLU A 294 16.17 2.56 -4.07
N ILE A 295 15.12 2.31 -4.85
CA ILE A 295 13.82 2.99 -4.70
C ILE A 295 13.21 2.70 -3.33
N VAL A 296 13.19 1.42 -2.91
CA VAL A 296 12.67 0.98 -1.60
C VAL A 296 13.40 1.68 -0.46
N ASN A 297 14.73 1.65 -0.47
CA ASN A 297 15.55 2.23 0.58
C ASN A 297 15.39 3.75 0.66
N THR A 298 15.29 4.41 -0.47
CA THR A 298 15.06 5.87 -0.54
C THR A 298 13.73 6.24 0.10
N ASP A 299 12.64 5.56 -0.27
CA ASP A 299 11.31 5.79 0.30
C ASP A 299 11.29 5.49 1.81
N LEU A 300 11.83 4.34 2.21
CA LEU A 300 11.86 3.92 3.61
C LEU A 300 12.65 4.90 4.48
N GLN A 301 13.85 5.31 4.05
CA GLN A 301 14.68 6.25 4.78
C GLN A 301 14.00 7.62 4.92
N TRP A 302 13.34 8.08 3.84
CA TRP A 302 12.60 9.33 3.89
C TRP A 302 11.43 9.25 4.88
N ASN A 303 10.62 8.19 4.81
CA ASN A 303 9.50 7.97 5.71
C ASN A 303 9.94 7.90 7.18
N MET A 304 10.98 7.12 7.48
CA MET A 304 11.52 6.99 8.84
C MET A 304 12.04 8.33 9.41
N ALA A 305 12.63 9.17 8.57
CA ALA A 305 13.21 10.44 9.01
C ALA A 305 12.18 11.56 9.18
N ASN A 306 11.08 11.52 8.43
CA ASN A 306 10.21 12.68 8.29
C ASN A 306 8.76 12.43 8.75
N THR A 307 8.27 11.19 8.83
CA THR A 307 6.85 10.95 9.09
C THR A 307 6.55 10.59 10.54
N ILE A 308 5.34 10.97 10.96
CA ILE A 308 4.71 10.52 12.20
C ILE A 308 3.73 9.41 11.83
N SER A 309 3.89 8.26 12.46
CA SER A 309 2.98 7.12 12.24
C SER A 309 1.63 7.37 12.91
N VAL A 310 0.55 7.25 12.15
CA VAL A 310 -0.81 7.31 12.69
C VAL A 310 -1.19 5.93 13.20
N GLU A 311 -1.25 5.79 14.51
CA GLU A 311 -1.65 4.53 15.15
C GLU A 311 -3.18 4.36 15.09
N ARG A 312 -3.61 3.18 14.62
CA ARG A 312 -5.02 2.76 14.59
C ARG A 312 -5.18 1.39 15.24
N PRO A 313 -4.94 1.29 16.56
CA PRO A 313 -4.79 0.02 17.25
C PRO A 313 -6.07 -0.83 17.28
N TYR A 314 -7.22 -0.27 16.88
CA TYR A 314 -8.53 -0.88 17.15
C TYR A 314 -9.39 -1.10 15.90
N ASP A 315 -8.88 -0.86 14.70
CA ASP A 315 -9.65 -1.03 13.46
C ASP A 315 -10.27 -2.44 13.31
N PHE A 316 -9.70 -3.44 13.97
CA PHE A 316 -10.14 -4.84 13.91
C PHE A 316 -10.72 -5.40 15.22
N LEU A 317 -10.33 -4.86 16.39
CA LEU A 317 -10.58 -5.55 17.67
C LEU A 317 -11.87 -5.13 18.37
N LEU A 318 -12.44 -4.00 18.05
CA LEU A 318 -13.55 -3.42 18.81
C LEU A 318 -14.88 -3.37 18.08
N MET A 319 -14.95 -3.95 16.87
CA MET A 319 -16.22 -3.97 16.14
C MET A 319 -17.08 -5.17 16.51
N PRO A 320 -18.19 -4.96 17.24
CA PRO A 320 -19.23 -5.97 17.30
C PRO A 320 -19.67 -6.31 15.87
N LYS A 321 -19.85 -7.60 15.58
CA LYS A 321 -20.29 -8.09 14.25
C LYS A 321 -21.51 -7.34 13.71
N GLU A 322 -22.35 -6.88 14.62
CA GLU A 322 -23.54 -6.07 14.33
C GLU A 322 -23.22 -4.68 13.74
N ASN A 323 -22.03 -4.14 14.00
CA ASN A 323 -21.62 -2.86 13.46
C ASN A 323 -20.96 -3.00 12.08
N THR A 324 -20.35 -4.14 11.78
CA THR A 324 -19.80 -4.41 10.44
C THR A 324 -20.88 -4.52 9.37
N ASP A 325 -22.09 -4.98 9.73
CA ASP A 325 -23.23 -5.09 8.83
C ASP A 325 -23.95 -3.73 8.61
N LEU A 326 -23.66 -2.70 9.42
CA LEU A 326 -24.28 -1.38 9.29
C LEU A 326 -23.74 -0.61 8.09
N PHE A 327 -22.51 -0.90 7.68
CA PHE A 327 -21.79 -0.19 6.64
C PHE A 327 -21.39 -1.15 5.53
N ASN A 328 -22.23 -1.21 4.51
CA ASN A 328 -21.88 -1.94 3.30
C ASN A 328 -20.76 -1.16 2.59
N LYS A 329 -19.55 -1.72 2.62
CA LYS A 329 -18.34 -1.17 2.01
C LYS A 329 -18.55 -0.81 0.55
N GLU A 330 -19.15 -1.72 -0.22
CA GLU A 330 -19.44 -1.51 -1.65
C GLU A 330 -20.35 -0.31 -1.87
N LYS A 331 -21.37 -0.14 -1.01
CA LYS A 331 -22.26 1.00 -1.11
C LYS A 331 -21.60 2.34 -0.83
N VAL A 332 -20.70 2.40 0.16
CA VAL A 332 -19.93 3.64 0.45
C VAL A 332 -19.07 4.00 -0.75
N ILE A 333 -18.44 3.01 -1.35
CA ILE A 333 -17.64 3.16 -2.56
C ILE A 333 -18.48 3.68 -3.73
N ASP A 334 -19.63 3.08 -3.99
CA ASP A 334 -20.54 3.51 -5.07
C ASP A 334 -21.03 4.95 -4.85
N ASP A 335 -21.41 5.29 -3.63
CA ASP A 335 -21.90 6.62 -3.30
C ASP A 335 -20.78 7.68 -3.42
N PHE A 336 -19.56 7.35 -2.99
CA PHE A 336 -18.40 8.21 -3.16
C PHE A 336 -18.04 8.42 -4.64
N THR A 337 -18.04 7.33 -5.41
CA THR A 337 -17.82 7.39 -6.86
C THR A 337 -18.83 8.32 -7.55
N LYS A 338 -20.12 8.20 -7.23
CA LYS A 338 -21.17 9.09 -7.77
C LYS A 338 -20.91 10.55 -7.46
N ILE A 339 -20.35 10.83 -6.30
CA ILE A 339 -19.97 12.19 -5.93
C ILE A 339 -18.79 12.67 -6.76
N ILE A 340 -17.75 11.86 -6.91
CA ILE A 340 -16.57 12.24 -7.67
C ILE A 340 -16.91 12.56 -9.12
N ILE A 341 -17.71 11.74 -9.80
CA ILE A 341 -18.07 11.91 -11.21
C ILE A 341 -19.29 12.78 -11.43
N GLY A 342 -20.06 13.09 -10.39
CA GLY A 342 -21.31 13.81 -10.47
C GLY A 342 -21.16 15.31 -10.77
N SER A 343 -22.23 16.06 -10.64
CA SER A 343 -22.26 17.53 -10.72
C SER A 343 -22.90 18.12 -9.46
N GLY A 344 -22.47 19.31 -9.07
CA GLY A 344 -22.94 19.99 -7.86
C GLY A 344 -21.89 20.03 -6.75
N ASP A 345 -22.27 20.54 -5.60
CA ASP A 345 -21.39 20.67 -4.43
C ASP A 345 -21.13 19.28 -3.81
N PRO A 346 -19.90 18.76 -3.88
CA PRO A 346 -19.60 17.42 -3.42
C PRO A 346 -19.77 17.25 -1.90
N VAL A 347 -19.55 18.32 -1.14
CA VAL A 347 -19.70 18.27 0.33
C VAL A 347 -21.17 18.14 0.71
N LYS A 348 -22.07 18.93 0.09
CA LYS A 348 -23.50 18.81 0.33
C LYS A 348 -24.05 17.46 -0.09
N MET A 349 -23.64 16.96 -1.25
CA MET A 349 -24.03 15.61 -1.70
C MET A 349 -23.59 14.53 -0.71
N TRP A 350 -22.39 14.67 -0.15
CA TRP A 350 -21.87 13.74 0.84
C TRP A 350 -22.63 13.82 2.16
N GLU A 351 -22.98 15.02 2.62
CA GLU A 351 -23.80 15.23 3.83
C GLU A 351 -25.17 14.55 3.72
N GLU A 352 -25.85 14.66 2.60
CA GLU A 352 -27.13 14.00 2.34
C GLU A 352 -27.00 12.47 2.41
N ILE A 353 -25.90 11.91 1.90
CA ILE A 353 -25.60 10.48 1.99
C ILE A 353 -25.35 10.07 3.43
N ILE A 354 -24.52 10.81 4.16
CA ILE A 354 -24.23 10.54 5.58
C ILE A 354 -25.50 10.57 6.42
N ASP A 355 -26.37 11.52 6.20
CA ASP A 355 -27.65 11.62 6.91
C ASP A 355 -28.51 10.38 6.64
N SER A 356 -28.50 9.86 5.42
CA SER A 356 -29.19 8.61 5.09
C SER A 356 -28.62 7.40 5.87
N TYR A 357 -27.32 7.38 6.11
CA TYR A 357 -26.66 6.34 6.92
C TYR A 357 -26.99 6.48 8.41
N ARG A 358 -26.96 7.69 8.95
CA ARG A 358 -27.32 8.00 10.34
C ARG A 358 -28.77 7.61 10.66
N VAL A 359 -29.70 7.86 9.76
CA VAL A 359 -31.11 7.45 9.91
C VAL A 359 -31.23 5.92 10.01
N ARG A 360 -30.52 5.16 9.20
CA ARG A 360 -30.51 3.69 9.24
C ARG A 360 -29.87 3.16 10.51
N GLN A 361 -28.77 3.77 10.94
CA GLN A 361 -28.07 3.44 12.19
C GLN A 361 -29.00 3.66 13.40
N ASN A 362 -29.65 4.80 13.49
CA ASN A 362 -30.58 5.10 14.58
C ASN A 362 -31.80 4.15 14.61
N LYS A 363 -32.28 3.72 13.46
CA LYS A 363 -33.38 2.75 13.39
C LYS A 363 -32.94 1.38 13.91
N ARG A 364 -31.80 0.87 13.49
CA ARG A 364 -31.27 -0.41 13.99
C ARG A 364 -30.84 -0.35 15.45
N TYR A 365 -30.25 0.74 15.91
CA TYR A 365 -29.89 0.92 17.32
C TYR A 365 -31.15 0.90 18.22
N LYS A 366 -32.27 1.46 17.78
CA LYS A 366 -33.55 1.38 18.49
C LYS A 366 -34.14 -0.02 18.48
N GLU A 367 -34.03 -0.75 17.37
CA GLU A 367 -34.46 -2.15 17.28
C GLU A 367 -33.63 -3.08 18.18
N TYR A 368 -32.34 -2.80 18.36
CA TYR A 368 -31.45 -3.54 19.25
C TYR A 368 -31.73 -3.28 20.73
N ARG A 369 -32.04 -2.05 21.08
CA ARG A 369 -32.32 -1.65 22.46
C ARG A 369 -33.66 -2.20 22.97
N ASN A 370 -34.52 -2.64 22.08
CA ASN A 370 -35.85 -3.19 22.39
C ASN A 370 -35.88 -4.73 22.33
N ARG A 371 -34.74 -5.38 22.10
CA ARG A 371 -34.53 -6.84 22.23
C ARG A 371 -33.74 -7.16 23.48
#